data_4fcac510b58a485e33455c2aef278fed
#
_entry.id   4fcac510b58a485e33455c2aef278fed
#
_cell.length_a   1.000
_cell.length_b   1.000
_cell.length_c   1.000
_cell.angle_alpha   90.00
_cell.angle_beta   90.00
_cell.angle_gamma   90.00
#
_symmetry.space_group_name_H-M   'P 1'
#
loop_
_entity.id
_entity.type
_entity.pdbx_description
1 polymer ?
#
loop_
_entity_poly.entity_id
_entity_poly.type
_entity_poly.pdbx_seq_one_letter_code
_entity_poly.pdbx_strand_id
1 'polypeptide(L)'
;MKCGGHDVLVQGRLVRIAHLDIDKYDSVQSPESLSVELRKAKGRIDLFTFMQIMPDKAPKYGYHMEMDNLAILPVSTFENWWNKQIRSFPRNRARQAEKRGVTLREAPFDDSLVEGIWEVYNETTVRQGKPNVHYGKDVATVRREAATFLDRSVFIGAFFEGKLIGFVKMMIDETRTQASLMNIVAMVRHRDKAPTNALIAHAVRACADRGIPFLMYQNFVYGNKEGDSLTNFKEINGFERVDLPRYYVPLTPLGKIALKFGLHHKLMDQLPKPVAARLRQFRSSWYSRKLHSAVEAS
;
A
#
# COMPACT_ATOMS: atom_id res chain seq x y z
N MET A 1 16.70 -11.18 3.37
CA MET A 1 17.45 -12.39 2.95
C MET A 1 16.75 -13.00 1.75
N LYS A 2 17.47 -13.76 0.91
CA LYS A 2 16.84 -14.48 -0.20
C LYS A 2 16.48 -15.91 0.20
N CYS A 3 15.28 -16.36 -0.19
CA CYS A 3 14.78 -17.71 0.05
C CYS A 3 13.79 -18.08 -1.06
N GLY A 4 13.93 -19.22 -1.70
CA GLY A 4 13.06 -19.65 -2.82
C GLY A 4 12.97 -18.68 -3.98
N GLY A 5 14.03 -17.91 -4.26
CA GLY A 5 14.00 -16.86 -5.27
C GLY A 5 13.41 -15.53 -4.83
N HIS A 6 12.77 -15.47 -3.66
CA HIS A 6 12.12 -14.26 -3.13
C HIS A 6 12.97 -13.53 -2.10
N ASP A 7 12.79 -12.23 -2.00
CA ASP A 7 13.31 -11.43 -0.89
C ASP A 7 12.39 -11.61 0.33
N VAL A 8 12.99 -12.10 1.42
CA VAL A 8 12.31 -12.36 2.69
C VAL A 8 12.65 -11.28 3.69
N LEU A 9 11.64 -10.67 4.25
CA LEU A 9 11.72 -9.70 5.33
C LEU A 9 11.34 -10.39 6.64
N VAL A 10 12.20 -10.26 7.67
CA VAL A 10 11.96 -10.84 8.99
C VAL A 10 11.81 -9.73 10.01
N GLN A 11 10.67 -9.71 10.70
CA GLN A 11 10.32 -8.70 11.70
C GLN A 11 10.09 -9.33 13.07
N GLY A 12 10.18 -8.51 14.12
CA GLY A 12 9.96 -8.95 15.49
C GLY A 12 11.25 -9.31 16.25
N ARG A 13 11.24 -9.12 17.59
CA ARG A 13 12.37 -9.44 18.47
C ARG A 13 12.14 -10.73 19.24
N LEU A 14 10.97 -10.89 19.86
CA LEU A 14 10.58 -12.07 20.63
C LEU A 14 10.11 -13.18 19.71
N VAL A 15 9.11 -12.91 18.90
CA VAL A 15 8.61 -13.78 17.83
C VAL A 15 9.08 -13.18 16.52
N ARG A 16 9.85 -13.96 15.74
CA ARG A 16 10.39 -13.52 14.45
C ARG A 16 9.49 -14.04 13.33
N ILE A 17 8.86 -13.10 12.64
CA ILE A 17 7.89 -13.38 11.60
C ILE A 17 8.50 -13.02 10.24
N ALA A 18 8.57 -14.01 9.36
CA ALA A 18 8.96 -13.84 7.96
C ALA A 18 7.74 -13.54 7.10
N HIS A 19 7.88 -12.64 6.18
CA HIS A 19 6.97 -12.43 5.05
C HIS A 19 7.77 -12.11 3.80
N LEU A 20 7.18 -12.31 2.63
CA LEU A 20 7.82 -11.97 1.36
C LEU A 20 7.61 -10.49 1.03
N ASP A 21 8.51 -9.93 0.23
CA ASP A 21 8.38 -8.58 -0.32
C ASP A 21 7.18 -8.43 -1.26
N ILE A 22 6.76 -9.54 -1.88
CA ILE A 22 5.54 -9.63 -2.70
C ILE A 22 4.25 -9.68 -1.89
N ASP A 23 4.31 -9.72 -0.55
CA ASP A 23 3.12 -9.84 0.32
C ASP A 23 2.03 -8.83 -0.06
N LYS A 24 0.79 -9.29 -0.28
CA LYS A 24 -0.38 -8.56 -0.80
C LYS A 24 -0.32 -8.20 -2.29
N TYR A 25 0.82 -8.24 -2.93
CA TYR A 25 0.98 -7.85 -4.32
C TYR A 25 0.93 -9.02 -5.28
N ASP A 26 1.34 -10.19 -4.81
CA ASP A 26 1.39 -11.40 -5.62
C ASP A 26 1.07 -12.65 -4.77
N SER A 27 0.76 -13.77 -5.45
CA SER A 27 0.47 -15.03 -4.79
C SER A 27 1.76 -15.79 -4.43
N VAL A 28 1.75 -16.48 -3.30
CA VAL A 28 2.78 -17.47 -2.97
C VAL A 28 2.42 -18.78 -3.64
N GLN A 29 3.21 -19.17 -4.63
CA GLN A 29 2.92 -20.35 -5.47
C GLN A 29 3.01 -21.68 -4.68
N SER A 30 4.00 -21.81 -3.79
CA SER A 30 4.26 -23.04 -3.03
C SER A 30 4.63 -22.72 -1.58
N PRO A 31 3.64 -22.39 -0.73
CA PRO A 31 3.92 -22.04 0.68
C PRO A 31 4.53 -23.20 1.48
N GLU A 32 4.26 -24.47 1.11
CA GLU A 32 4.85 -25.66 1.71
C GLU A 32 6.37 -25.68 1.47
N SER A 33 6.79 -25.60 0.21
CA SER A 33 8.19 -25.62 -0.20
C SER A 33 8.97 -24.48 0.45
N LEU A 34 8.38 -23.27 0.42
CA LEU A 34 8.97 -22.09 1.01
C LEU A 34 9.12 -22.21 2.52
N SER A 35 8.14 -22.81 3.21
CA SER A 35 8.21 -23.10 4.64
C SER A 35 9.37 -24.06 4.99
N VAL A 36 9.63 -25.05 4.15
CA VAL A 36 10.77 -25.97 4.32
C VAL A 36 12.10 -25.23 4.17
N GLU A 37 12.22 -24.37 3.17
CA GLU A 37 13.43 -23.57 2.95
C GLU A 37 13.67 -22.56 4.09
N LEU A 38 12.61 -21.90 4.56
CA LEU A 38 12.68 -20.94 5.68
C LEU A 38 13.13 -21.61 6.98
N ARG A 39 12.79 -22.89 7.22
CA ARG A 39 13.30 -23.65 8.37
C ARG A 39 14.80 -23.91 8.31
N LYS A 40 15.37 -24.00 7.10
CA LYS A 40 16.80 -24.21 6.85
C LYS A 40 17.61 -22.91 6.81
N ALA A 41 16.94 -21.76 6.76
CA ALA A 41 17.57 -20.46 6.60
C ALA A 41 18.46 -20.10 7.82
N LYS A 42 19.53 -19.35 7.58
CA LYS A 42 20.40 -18.84 8.65
C LYS A 42 19.61 -17.85 9.55
N GLY A 43 19.52 -18.18 10.83
CA GLY A 43 18.83 -17.38 11.84
C GLY A 43 17.42 -17.92 12.13
N ARG A 44 16.96 -17.65 13.36
CA ARG A 44 15.65 -18.12 13.83
C ARG A 44 14.53 -17.37 13.11
N ILE A 45 13.59 -18.12 12.56
CA ILE A 45 12.31 -17.63 12.06
C ILE A 45 11.24 -18.46 12.74
N ASP A 46 10.32 -17.84 13.46
CA ASP A 46 9.32 -18.54 14.25
C ASP A 46 8.02 -18.77 13.49
N LEU A 47 7.63 -17.79 12.66
CA LEU A 47 6.44 -17.83 11.84
C LEU A 47 6.76 -17.37 10.42
N PHE A 48 6.10 -17.98 9.45
CA PHE A 48 5.97 -17.45 8.09
C PHE A 48 4.52 -17.01 7.87
N THR A 49 4.32 -15.82 7.32
CA THR A 49 3.00 -15.33 6.94
C THR A 49 2.96 -14.97 5.47
N PHE A 50 1.83 -15.28 4.84
CA PHE A 50 1.52 -14.90 3.47
C PHE A 50 0.01 -14.68 3.32
N MET A 51 -0.37 -13.96 2.28
CA MET A 51 -1.76 -13.64 2.02
C MET A 51 -2.21 -14.24 0.70
N GLN A 52 -3.47 -14.62 0.65
CA GLN A 52 -4.18 -14.96 -0.58
C GLN A 52 -4.61 -13.68 -1.29
N ILE A 53 -4.55 -13.66 -2.61
CA ILE A 53 -4.97 -12.50 -3.43
C ILE A 53 -6.20 -12.85 -4.26
N MET A 54 -6.81 -11.82 -4.88
CA MET A 54 -7.92 -12.04 -5.81
C MET A 54 -7.52 -12.97 -6.97
N PRO A 55 -8.46 -13.75 -7.55
CA PRO A 55 -9.90 -13.74 -7.31
C PRO A 55 -10.35 -14.65 -6.15
N ASP A 56 -9.46 -15.41 -5.56
CA ASP A 56 -9.79 -16.47 -4.62
C ASP A 56 -10.08 -15.93 -3.22
N LYS A 57 -11.33 -15.97 -2.81
CA LYS A 57 -11.77 -15.51 -1.48
C LYS A 57 -11.90 -16.64 -0.46
N ALA A 58 -12.13 -17.87 -0.94
CA ALA A 58 -12.26 -19.03 -0.05
C ALA A 58 -10.88 -19.53 0.43
N PRO A 59 -10.73 -19.93 1.70
CA PRO A 59 -9.47 -20.47 2.21
C PRO A 59 -8.99 -21.69 1.40
N LYS A 60 -7.70 -21.69 1.01
CA LYS A 60 -7.08 -22.76 0.23
C LYS A 60 -6.21 -23.72 1.06
N TYR A 61 -5.71 -23.25 2.22
CA TYR A 61 -4.70 -23.98 3.00
C TYR A 61 -5.20 -24.28 4.40
N GLY A 62 -4.78 -25.39 4.99
CA GLY A 62 -5.12 -25.82 6.35
C GLY A 62 -4.25 -25.19 7.45
N TYR A 63 -3.59 -24.06 7.21
CA TYR A 63 -2.80 -23.34 8.20
C TYR A 63 -3.67 -22.47 9.11
N HIS A 64 -3.11 -22.01 10.23
CA HIS A 64 -3.74 -20.97 11.02
C HIS A 64 -4.02 -19.75 10.13
N MET A 65 -5.25 -19.25 10.14
CA MET A 65 -5.73 -18.26 9.19
C MET A 65 -6.50 -17.15 9.90
N GLU A 66 -6.29 -15.95 9.45
CA GLU A 66 -7.02 -14.75 9.84
C GLU A 66 -7.48 -14.01 8.58
N MET A 67 -8.57 -13.24 8.70
CA MET A 67 -9.04 -12.43 7.59
C MET A 67 -8.38 -11.05 7.60
N ASP A 68 -7.73 -10.69 6.51
CA ASP A 68 -7.16 -9.35 6.29
C ASP A 68 -8.07 -8.57 5.34
N ASN A 69 -8.38 -7.33 5.68
CA ASN A 69 -9.30 -6.50 4.91
C ASN A 69 -8.54 -5.71 3.84
N LEU A 70 -8.93 -5.86 2.58
CA LEU A 70 -8.36 -5.13 1.46
C LEU A 70 -9.39 -4.22 0.79
N ALA A 71 -8.91 -3.12 0.23
CA ALA A 71 -9.69 -2.28 -0.68
C ALA A 71 -9.51 -2.79 -2.10
N ILE A 72 -10.55 -3.40 -2.65
CA ILE A 72 -10.56 -3.97 -3.99
C ILE A 72 -11.59 -3.22 -4.84
N LEU A 73 -11.19 -2.84 -6.04
CA LEU A 73 -12.07 -2.28 -7.05
C LEU A 73 -12.19 -3.29 -8.19
N PRO A 74 -13.37 -3.89 -8.42
CA PRO A 74 -13.62 -4.68 -9.63
C PRO A 74 -13.61 -3.77 -10.86
N VAL A 75 -12.78 -4.11 -11.86
CA VAL A 75 -12.64 -3.35 -13.09
C VAL A 75 -13.09 -4.20 -14.27
N SER A 76 -14.16 -3.79 -14.94
CA SER A 76 -14.57 -4.35 -16.25
C SER A 76 -14.15 -3.43 -17.37
N THR A 77 -14.78 -2.26 -17.48
CA THR A 77 -14.38 -1.18 -18.38
C THR A 77 -14.24 0.13 -17.60
N PHE A 78 -13.46 1.06 -18.13
CA PHE A 78 -13.35 2.40 -17.55
C PHE A 78 -14.72 3.09 -17.48
N GLU A 79 -15.53 2.97 -18.53
CA GLU A 79 -16.86 3.58 -18.64
C GLU A 79 -17.81 3.04 -17.58
N ASN A 80 -17.77 1.72 -17.31
CA ASN A 80 -18.58 1.12 -16.24
C ASN A 80 -18.21 1.71 -14.88
N TRP A 81 -16.92 1.76 -14.54
CA TRP A 81 -16.47 2.38 -13.31
C TRP A 81 -16.86 3.86 -13.23
N TRP A 82 -16.59 4.60 -14.29
CA TRP A 82 -16.82 6.04 -14.36
C TRP A 82 -18.29 6.44 -14.20
N ASN A 83 -19.19 5.65 -14.76
CA ASN A 83 -20.61 5.98 -14.77
C ASN A 83 -21.39 5.35 -13.61
N LYS A 84 -20.95 4.18 -13.07
CA LYS A 84 -21.75 3.40 -12.12
C LYS A 84 -21.08 3.22 -10.75
N GLN A 85 -19.75 3.11 -10.67
CA GLN A 85 -19.06 2.75 -9.41
C GLN A 85 -18.54 3.99 -8.66
N ILE A 86 -17.88 4.93 -9.36
CA ILE A 86 -17.35 6.14 -8.74
C ILE A 86 -18.48 7.13 -8.40
N ARG A 87 -18.44 7.74 -7.19
CA ARG A 87 -19.40 8.78 -6.82
C ARG A 87 -19.13 10.09 -7.58
N SER A 88 -20.13 10.98 -7.60
CA SER A 88 -20.07 12.26 -8.32
C SER A 88 -18.94 13.15 -7.87
N PHE A 89 -18.66 13.22 -6.57
CA PHE A 89 -17.62 14.09 -6.02
C PHE A 89 -16.21 13.78 -6.58
N PRO A 90 -15.63 12.56 -6.43
CA PRO A 90 -14.30 12.27 -6.98
C PRO A 90 -14.28 12.32 -8.52
N ARG A 91 -15.37 11.97 -9.19
CA ARG A 91 -15.51 12.11 -10.65
C ARG A 91 -15.39 13.58 -11.10
N ASN A 92 -16.07 14.49 -10.40
CA ASN A 92 -15.99 15.91 -10.69
C ASN A 92 -14.59 16.45 -10.37
N ARG A 93 -13.94 15.95 -9.32
CA ARG A 93 -12.55 16.33 -8.97
C ARG A 93 -11.57 15.85 -10.04
N ALA A 94 -11.73 14.66 -10.61
CA ALA A 94 -10.89 14.17 -11.70
C ALA A 94 -11.05 15.05 -12.97
N ARG A 95 -12.30 15.41 -13.34
CA ARG A 95 -12.55 16.37 -14.44
C ARG A 95 -11.98 17.76 -14.16
N GLN A 96 -12.02 18.20 -12.91
CA GLN A 96 -11.44 19.48 -12.51
C GLN A 96 -9.92 19.51 -12.69
N ALA A 97 -9.23 18.39 -12.44
CA ALA A 97 -7.79 18.29 -12.67
C ALA A 97 -7.44 18.62 -14.12
N GLU A 98 -8.11 17.99 -15.06
CA GLU A 98 -7.95 18.23 -16.50
C GLU A 98 -8.24 19.70 -16.86
N LYS A 99 -9.39 20.25 -16.41
CA LYS A 99 -9.76 21.66 -16.64
C LYS A 99 -8.75 22.66 -16.07
N ARG A 100 -8.00 22.28 -15.04
CA ARG A 100 -6.95 23.08 -14.41
C ARG A 100 -5.56 22.82 -14.99
N GLY A 101 -5.48 22.19 -16.15
CA GLY A 101 -4.24 21.98 -16.89
C GLY A 101 -3.38 20.82 -16.37
N VAL A 102 -3.93 19.91 -15.52
CA VAL A 102 -3.22 18.70 -15.14
C VAL A 102 -3.32 17.67 -16.25
N THR A 103 -2.19 17.22 -16.76
CA THR A 103 -2.10 16.15 -17.75
C THR A 103 -1.68 14.84 -17.09
N LEU A 104 -2.33 13.73 -17.48
CA LEU A 104 -2.05 12.39 -16.96
C LEU A 104 -1.44 11.54 -18.06
N ARG A 105 -0.35 10.87 -17.77
CA ARG A 105 0.24 9.89 -18.69
C ARG A 105 1.04 8.82 -17.95
N GLU A 106 1.17 7.66 -18.58
CA GLU A 106 2.19 6.71 -18.17
C GLU A 106 3.58 7.31 -18.46
N ALA A 107 4.50 7.09 -17.56
CA ALA A 107 5.85 7.63 -17.64
C ALA A 107 6.87 6.48 -17.59
N PRO A 108 7.89 6.49 -18.45
CA PRO A 108 8.99 5.54 -18.36
C PRO A 108 9.75 5.76 -17.04
N PHE A 109 10.36 4.68 -16.52
CA PHE A 109 11.22 4.77 -15.35
C PHE A 109 12.61 5.27 -15.76
N ASP A 110 12.75 6.58 -15.84
CA ASP A 110 13.97 7.30 -16.22
C ASP A 110 14.40 8.30 -15.14
N ASP A 111 15.48 9.03 -15.40
CA ASP A 111 16.00 10.03 -14.47
C ASP A 111 14.99 11.14 -14.20
N SER A 112 14.28 11.59 -15.22
CA SER A 112 13.27 12.65 -15.10
C SER A 112 12.13 12.24 -14.18
N LEU A 113 11.63 11.00 -14.30
CA LEU A 113 10.60 10.49 -13.39
C LEU A 113 11.11 10.38 -11.97
N VAL A 114 12.33 9.87 -11.77
CA VAL A 114 12.93 9.70 -10.43
C VAL A 114 13.14 11.04 -9.75
N GLU A 115 13.64 12.04 -10.45
CA GLU A 115 13.80 13.41 -9.96
C GLU A 115 12.43 14.02 -9.59
N GLY A 116 11.42 13.86 -10.46
CA GLY A 116 10.07 14.32 -10.17
C GLY A 116 9.46 13.62 -8.94
N ILE A 117 9.68 12.32 -8.75
CA ILE A 117 9.25 11.58 -7.54
C ILE A 117 9.97 12.15 -6.31
N TRP A 118 11.26 12.43 -6.41
CA TRP A 118 12.05 13.03 -5.36
C TRP A 118 11.49 14.41 -4.96
N GLU A 119 11.15 15.25 -5.93
CA GLU A 119 10.52 16.56 -5.68
C GLU A 119 9.16 16.39 -4.97
N VAL A 120 8.32 15.44 -5.41
CA VAL A 120 7.02 15.15 -4.78
C VAL A 120 7.20 14.67 -3.33
N TYR A 121 8.23 13.89 -3.05
CA TYR A 121 8.50 13.39 -1.70
C TYR A 121 9.05 14.48 -0.77
N ASN A 122 9.87 15.39 -1.29
CA ASN A 122 10.55 16.42 -0.53
C ASN A 122 9.79 17.78 -0.50
N GLU A 123 8.58 17.84 -1.04
CA GLU A 123 7.76 19.06 -1.06
C GLU A 123 7.37 19.53 0.35
N THR A 124 7.14 18.61 1.29
CA THR A 124 6.70 18.94 2.65
C THR A 124 7.18 17.95 3.68
N THR A 125 7.56 18.44 4.86
CA THR A 125 7.95 17.63 6.02
C THR A 125 6.78 16.90 6.68
N VAL A 126 5.55 17.40 6.46
CA VAL A 126 4.33 16.90 7.12
C VAL A 126 3.26 16.57 6.09
N ARG A 127 2.67 15.37 6.19
CA ARG A 127 1.51 14.93 5.40
C ARG A 127 0.41 14.40 6.32
N GLN A 128 -0.81 14.88 6.12
CA GLN A 128 -1.98 14.45 6.92
C GLN A 128 -1.73 14.53 8.44
N GLY A 129 -1.06 15.60 8.89
CA GLY A 129 -0.75 15.82 10.30
C GLY A 129 0.31 14.87 10.90
N LYS A 130 1.09 14.17 10.06
CA LYS A 130 2.16 13.27 10.47
C LYS A 130 3.46 13.60 9.73
N PRO A 131 4.64 13.26 10.32
CA PRO A 131 5.90 13.37 9.60
C PRO A 131 5.83 12.62 8.28
N ASN A 132 6.28 13.26 7.20
CA ASN A 132 6.36 12.63 5.89
C ASN A 132 7.55 11.65 5.87
N VAL A 133 7.27 10.37 5.80
CA VAL A 133 8.28 9.28 5.83
C VAL A 133 9.21 9.28 4.61
N HIS A 134 8.85 10.01 3.57
CA HIS A 134 9.66 10.13 2.36
C HIS A 134 10.53 11.38 2.33
N TYR A 135 10.26 12.36 3.21
CA TYR A 135 11.02 13.61 3.27
C TYR A 135 12.48 13.37 3.70
N GLY A 136 13.40 14.06 3.06
CA GLY A 136 14.84 13.96 3.33
C GLY A 136 15.54 12.78 2.65
N LYS A 137 14.83 11.95 1.88
CA LYS A 137 15.47 10.93 1.05
C LYS A 137 16.23 11.58 -0.11
N ASP A 138 17.41 11.06 -0.39
CA ASP A 138 18.17 11.43 -1.60
C ASP A 138 17.62 10.76 -2.86
N VAL A 139 18.01 11.24 -4.02
CA VAL A 139 17.57 10.74 -5.34
C VAL A 139 17.94 9.27 -5.52
N ALA A 140 19.13 8.85 -5.06
CA ALA A 140 19.59 7.46 -5.20
C ALA A 140 18.71 6.49 -4.38
N THR A 141 18.32 6.90 -3.18
CA THR A 141 17.39 6.14 -2.33
C THR A 141 16.01 6.06 -2.97
N VAL A 142 15.47 7.18 -3.49
CA VAL A 142 14.20 7.21 -4.21
C VAL A 142 14.24 6.27 -5.42
N ARG A 143 15.31 6.33 -6.22
CA ARG A 143 15.51 5.43 -7.37
C ARG A 143 15.46 3.96 -6.95
N ARG A 144 16.23 3.58 -5.94
CA ARG A 144 16.30 2.19 -5.45
C ARG A 144 14.94 1.68 -4.98
N GLU A 145 14.20 2.51 -4.20
CA GLU A 145 12.87 2.13 -3.71
C GLU A 145 11.82 2.07 -4.83
N ALA A 146 11.89 3.00 -5.78
CA ALA A 146 10.97 3.02 -6.90
C ALA A 146 11.24 1.91 -7.92
N ALA A 147 12.48 1.40 -8.01
CA ALA A 147 12.87 0.34 -8.95
C ALA A 147 12.39 -1.07 -8.54
N THR A 148 11.75 -1.25 -7.37
CA THR A 148 11.21 -2.57 -6.98
C THR A 148 10.14 -3.01 -7.97
N PHE A 149 10.15 -4.30 -8.38
CA PHE A 149 9.18 -4.89 -9.33
C PHE A 149 9.03 -4.09 -10.64
N LEU A 150 10.14 -3.55 -11.16
CA LEU A 150 10.12 -2.62 -12.28
C LEU A 150 9.55 -3.27 -13.56
N ASP A 151 9.86 -4.53 -13.79
CA ASP A 151 9.38 -5.36 -14.90
C ASP A 151 7.85 -5.52 -14.96
N ARG A 152 7.19 -5.37 -13.83
CA ARG A 152 5.74 -5.50 -13.66
C ARG A 152 5.06 -4.23 -13.17
N SER A 153 5.79 -3.12 -13.14
CA SER A 153 5.29 -1.84 -12.63
C SER A 153 4.91 -0.88 -13.75
N VAL A 154 3.81 -0.18 -13.55
CA VAL A 154 3.37 0.96 -14.37
C VAL A 154 3.45 2.21 -13.52
N PHE A 155 4.13 3.23 -14.02
CA PHE A 155 4.16 4.55 -13.40
C PHE A 155 3.21 5.48 -14.14
N ILE A 156 2.33 6.14 -13.41
CA ILE A 156 1.40 7.13 -13.92
C ILE A 156 1.75 8.46 -13.28
N GLY A 157 2.11 9.45 -14.08
CA GLY A 157 2.41 10.82 -13.63
C GLY A 157 1.24 11.76 -13.86
N ALA A 158 1.01 12.64 -12.88
CA ALA A 158 0.22 13.84 -13.02
C ALA A 158 1.17 15.02 -13.20
N PHE A 159 1.07 15.73 -14.32
CA PHE A 159 1.95 16.83 -14.68
C PHE A 159 1.16 18.15 -14.75
N PHE A 160 1.77 19.21 -14.27
CA PHE A 160 1.27 20.58 -14.41
C PHE A 160 2.43 21.47 -14.83
N GLU A 161 2.24 22.23 -15.91
CA GLU A 161 3.30 23.08 -16.52
C GLU A 161 4.59 22.29 -16.77
N GLY A 162 4.46 21.05 -17.25
CA GLY A 162 5.57 20.16 -17.55
C GLY A 162 6.22 19.46 -16.33
N LYS A 163 5.88 19.87 -15.10
CA LYS A 163 6.47 19.29 -13.87
C LYS A 163 5.59 18.21 -13.28
N LEU A 164 6.19 17.16 -12.73
CA LEU A 164 5.49 16.11 -11.99
C LEU A 164 4.96 16.68 -10.67
N ILE A 165 3.64 16.68 -10.49
CA ILE A 165 2.97 17.14 -9.26
C ILE A 165 2.36 16.00 -8.45
N GLY A 166 2.43 14.78 -8.95
CA GLY A 166 1.97 13.58 -8.29
C GLY A 166 2.17 12.35 -9.16
N PHE A 167 2.17 11.18 -8.55
CA PHE A 167 2.35 9.92 -9.28
C PHE A 167 1.65 8.75 -8.59
N VAL A 168 1.44 7.71 -9.38
CA VAL A 168 1.10 6.35 -8.93
C VAL A 168 2.21 5.43 -9.40
N LYS A 169 2.64 4.52 -8.52
CA LYS A 169 3.29 3.27 -8.91
C LYS A 169 2.30 2.15 -8.72
N MET A 170 1.97 1.47 -9.80
CA MET A 170 1.05 0.34 -9.83
C MET A 170 1.83 -0.92 -10.24
N MET A 171 1.76 -1.98 -9.44
CA MET A 171 2.36 -3.27 -9.74
C MET A 171 1.28 -4.25 -10.19
N ILE A 172 1.55 -5.01 -11.24
CA ILE A 172 0.67 -6.05 -11.78
C ILE A 172 1.20 -7.41 -11.31
N ASP A 173 0.33 -8.28 -10.78
CA ASP A 173 0.70 -9.63 -10.38
C ASP A 173 1.08 -10.50 -11.59
N GLU A 174 1.78 -11.62 -11.36
CA GLU A 174 2.26 -12.50 -12.43
C GLU A 174 1.12 -13.07 -13.29
N THR A 175 -0.01 -13.33 -12.68
CA THR A 175 -1.19 -13.87 -13.37
C THR A 175 -2.02 -12.81 -14.11
N ARG A 176 -1.67 -11.54 -13.97
CA ARG A 176 -2.41 -10.39 -14.51
C ARG A 176 -3.86 -10.32 -14.04
N THR A 177 -4.14 -10.84 -12.86
CA THR A 177 -5.47 -10.83 -12.25
C THR A 177 -5.69 -9.60 -11.38
N GLN A 178 -4.62 -9.07 -10.79
CA GLN A 178 -4.68 -7.95 -9.88
C GLN A 178 -3.60 -6.94 -10.20
N ALA A 179 -3.96 -5.65 -10.18
CA ALA A 179 -3.00 -4.56 -10.09
C ALA A 179 -3.08 -3.94 -8.70
N SER A 180 -1.96 -3.53 -8.17
CA SER A 180 -1.86 -3.02 -6.79
C SER A 180 -1.24 -1.62 -6.78
N LEU A 181 -1.93 -0.66 -6.18
CA LEU A 181 -1.40 0.68 -5.96
C LEU A 181 -0.35 0.64 -4.84
N MET A 182 0.92 0.52 -5.22
CA MET A 182 2.02 0.52 -4.25
C MET A 182 2.24 1.90 -3.64
N ASN A 183 2.24 2.92 -4.49
CA ASN A 183 2.36 4.32 -4.10
C ASN A 183 1.31 5.15 -4.84
N ILE A 184 0.69 6.07 -4.12
CA ILE A 184 -0.09 7.16 -4.68
C ILE A 184 0.21 8.41 -3.87
N VAL A 185 0.89 9.35 -4.46
CA VAL A 185 1.37 10.56 -3.78
C VAL A 185 1.22 11.75 -4.71
N ALA A 186 0.69 12.86 -4.19
CA ALA A 186 0.62 14.12 -4.91
C ALA A 186 1.07 15.27 -4.01
N MET A 187 1.63 16.32 -4.58
CA MET A 187 2.07 17.51 -3.86
C MET A 187 0.90 18.21 -3.16
N VAL A 188 1.08 18.59 -1.92
CA VAL A 188 0.06 19.26 -1.10
C VAL A 188 -0.27 20.63 -1.66
N ARG A 189 0.73 21.39 -2.15
CA ARG A 189 0.56 22.70 -2.77
C ARG A 189 -0.32 22.72 -4.04
N HIS A 190 -0.49 21.55 -4.68
CA HIS A 190 -1.35 21.38 -5.86
C HIS A 190 -2.67 20.66 -5.55
N ARG A 191 -3.05 20.57 -4.27
CA ARG A 191 -4.28 19.89 -3.82
C ARG A 191 -5.56 20.50 -4.43
N ASP A 192 -5.56 21.79 -4.70
CA ASP A 192 -6.62 22.50 -5.40
C ASP A 192 -6.91 21.91 -6.78
N LYS A 193 -5.88 21.43 -7.49
CA LYS A 193 -5.96 20.82 -8.83
C LYS A 193 -6.43 19.36 -8.82
N ALA A 194 -6.62 18.76 -7.65
CA ALA A 194 -7.11 17.38 -7.46
C ALA A 194 -6.32 16.27 -8.19
N PRO A 195 -4.98 16.30 -8.22
CA PRO A 195 -4.19 15.32 -8.97
C PRO A 195 -4.43 13.88 -8.51
N THR A 196 -4.68 13.63 -7.22
CA THR A 196 -4.92 12.27 -6.69
C THR A 196 -6.17 11.62 -7.30
N ASN A 197 -7.27 12.36 -7.49
CA ASN A 197 -8.47 11.80 -8.12
C ASN A 197 -8.25 11.48 -9.60
N ALA A 198 -7.50 12.33 -10.30
CA ALA A 198 -7.14 12.08 -11.69
C ALA A 198 -6.18 10.88 -11.83
N LEU A 199 -5.23 10.71 -10.91
CA LEU A 199 -4.33 9.55 -10.86
C LEU A 199 -5.10 8.24 -10.64
N ILE A 200 -6.10 8.21 -9.74
CA ILE A 200 -6.97 7.02 -9.57
C ILE A 200 -7.71 6.73 -10.87
N ALA A 201 -8.31 7.76 -11.50
CA ALA A 201 -9.04 7.57 -12.75
C ALA A 201 -8.14 6.98 -13.86
N HIS A 202 -6.91 7.46 -13.97
CA HIS A 202 -5.96 6.93 -14.95
C HIS A 202 -5.50 5.50 -14.59
N ALA A 203 -5.31 5.18 -13.31
CA ALA A 203 -4.97 3.81 -12.88
C ALA A 203 -6.10 2.82 -13.20
N VAL A 204 -7.37 3.20 -13.02
CA VAL A 204 -8.52 2.37 -13.42
C VAL A 204 -8.56 2.19 -14.94
N ARG A 205 -8.30 3.25 -15.71
CA ARG A 205 -8.19 3.15 -17.19
C ARG A 205 -7.08 2.19 -17.58
N ALA A 206 -5.90 2.33 -16.98
CA ALA A 206 -4.76 1.45 -17.26
C ALA A 206 -5.04 -0.03 -16.94
N CYS A 207 -5.85 -0.33 -15.92
CA CYS A 207 -6.33 -1.68 -15.64
C CYS A 207 -7.32 -2.16 -16.70
N ALA A 208 -8.31 -1.34 -17.05
CA ALA A 208 -9.33 -1.68 -18.05
C ALA A 208 -8.69 -1.96 -19.43
N ASP A 209 -7.79 -1.10 -19.89
CA ASP A 209 -7.09 -1.23 -21.17
C ASP A 209 -6.21 -2.49 -21.25
N ARG A 210 -5.76 -3.00 -20.08
CA ARG A 210 -4.94 -4.22 -19.95
C ARG A 210 -5.75 -5.47 -19.64
N GLY A 211 -7.06 -5.35 -19.47
CA GLY A 211 -7.93 -6.46 -19.07
C GLY A 211 -7.66 -6.99 -17.67
N ILE A 212 -7.16 -6.15 -16.75
CA ILE A 212 -6.89 -6.53 -15.35
C ILE A 212 -8.18 -6.34 -14.55
N PRO A 213 -8.79 -7.44 -14.02
CA PRO A 213 -10.13 -7.37 -13.43
C PRO A 213 -10.18 -6.76 -12.03
N PHE A 214 -9.04 -6.62 -11.31
CA PHE A 214 -9.04 -6.08 -9.95
C PHE A 214 -7.94 -5.05 -9.75
N LEU A 215 -8.31 -3.88 -9.20
CA LEU A 215 -7.37 -2.88 -8.70
C LEU A 215 -7.41 -2.87 -7.16
N MET A 216 -6.27 -3.11 -6.52
CA MET A 216 -6.14 -3.15 -5.07
C MET A 216 -5.51 -1.86 -4.53
N TYR A 217 -6.07 -1.31 -3.45
CA TYR A 217 -5.53 -0.16 -2.73
C TYR A 217 -5.29 -0.49 -1.26
N GLN A 218 -4.34 -1.37 -0.98
CA GLN A 218 -3.94 -1.74 0.37
C GLN A 218 -5.11 -2.16 1.28
N ASN A 219 -4.94 -2.10 2.61
CA ASN A 219 -6.03 -2.38 3.54
C ASN A 219 -7.17 -1.38 3.39
N PHE A 220 -8.42 -1.86 3.46
CA PHE A 220 -9.61 -1.01 3.39
C PHE A 220 -9.69 -0.12 4.64
N VAL A 221 -9.51 -0.73 5.81
CA VAL A 221 -9.43 -0.04 7.11
C VAL A 221 -8.06 -0.31 7.74
N TYR A 222 -7.40 0.73 8.24
CA TYR A 222 -6.14 0.59 8.96
C TYR A 222 -6.37 0.58 10.47
N GLY A 223 -6.10 -0.56 11.11
CA GLY A 223 -6.38 -0.77 12.53
C GLY A 223 -7.87 -0.60 12.81
N ASN A 224 -8.22 0.07 13.92
CA ASN A 224 -9.62 0.29 14.31
C ASN A 224 -10.18 1.67 13.86
N LYS A 225 -9.79 2.17 12.67
CA LYS A 225 -10.17 3.50 12.15
C LYS A 225 -11.31 3.42 11.13
N GLU A 226 -12.40 2.75 11.48
CA GLU A 226 -13.61 2.78 10.67
C GLU A 226 -14.08 4.23 10.49
N GLY A 227 -14.42 4.61 9.25
CA GLY A 227 -14.95 5.94 8.91
C GLY A 227 -13.90 7.07 8.86
N ASP A 228 -12.60 6.77 8.81
CA ASP A 228 -11.59 7.80 8.58
C ASP A 228 -11.62 8.34 7.13
N SER A 229 -10.96 9.46 6.91
CA SER A 229 -10.93 10.13 5.61
C SER A 229 -10.38 9.26 4.48
N LEU A 230 -9.47 8.32 4.79
CA LEU A 230 -8.88 7.43 3.80
C LEU A 230 -9.83 6.31 3.43
N THR A 231 -10.55 5.74 4.40
CA THR A 231 -11.61 4.74 4.16
C THR A 231 -12.71 5.34 3.29
N ASN A 232 -13.21 6.53 3.66
CA ASN A 232 -14.20 7.25 2.85
C ASN A 232 -13.66 7.57 1.44
N PHE A 233 -12.39 7.96 1.30
CA PHE A 233 -11.79 8.19 -0.02
C PHE A 233 -11.85 6.93 -0.90
N LYS A 234 -11.57 5.74 -0.35
CA LYS A 234 -11.67 4.48 -1.08
C LYS A 234 -13.10 4.19 -1.49
N GLU A 235 -14.05 4.27 -0.57
CA GLU A 235 -15.48 4.03 -0.84
C GLU A 235 -16.04 4.91 -1.96
N ILE A 236 -15.78 6.22 -1.90
CA ILE A 236 -16.30 7.14 -2.92
C ILE A 236 -15.66 6.97 -4.30
N ASN A 237 -14.48 6.35 -4.36
CA ASN A 237 -13.81 5.95 -5.61
C ASN A 237 -14.23 4.55 -6.10
N GLY A 238 -15.16 3.88 -5.41
CA GLY A 238 -15.73 2.59 -5.81
C GLY A 238 -14.96 1.38 -5.32
N PHE A 239 -13.97 1.55 -4.42
CA PHE A 239 -13.33 0.41 -3.78
C PHE A 239 -14.25 -0.18 -2.72
N GLU A 240 -14.30 -1.51 -2.69
CA GLU A 240 -15.07 -2.29 -1.74
C GLU A 240 -14.13 -2.99 -0.75
N ARG A 241 -14.63 -3.24 0.46
CA ARG A 241 -13.94 -4.08 1.43
C ARG A 241 -14.06 -5.55 1.02
N VAL A 242 -12.93 -6.19 0.84
CA VAL A 242 -12.85 -7.64 0.62
C VAL A 242 -11.95 -8.23 1.70
N ASP A 243 -12.49 -9.17 2.46
CA ASP A 243 -11.72 -9.90 3.46
C ASP A 243 -11.10 -11.13 2.80
N LEU A 244 -9.76 -11.24 2.82
CA LEU A 244 -9.00 -12.33 2.22
C LEU A 244 -8.17 -13.07 3.28
N PRO A 245 -7.98 -14.40 3.12
CA PRO A 245 -7.20 -15.20 4.04
C PRO A 245 -5.73 -14.78 4.09
N ARG A 246 -5.24 -14.51 5.30
CA ARG A 246 -3.83 -14.42 5.64
C ARG A 246 -3.47 -15.64 6.46
N TYR A 247 -2.47 -16.36 6.04
CA TYR A 247 -2.01 -17.59 6.68
C TYR A 247 -0.76 -17.36 7.53
N TYR A 248 -0.66 -18.15 8.59
CA TYR A 248 0.49 -18.18 9.47
C TYR A 248 0.95 -19.62 9.63
N VAL A 249 2.18 -19.89 9.21
CA VAL A 249 2.82 -21.22 9.28
C VAL A 249 3.84 -21.21 10.41
N PRO A 250 3.65 -21.99 11.50
CA PRO A 250 4.64 -22.08 12.56
C PRO A 250 5.85 -22.90 12.08
N LEU A 251 7.03 -22.28 12.17
CA LEU A 251 8.30 -22.90 11.78
C LEU A 251 9.07 -23.47 12.98
N THR A 252 8.77 -23.00 14.21
CA THR A 252 9.38 -23.43 15.47
C THR A 252 8.32 -23.73 16.54
N PRO A 253 8.67 -24.42 17.65
CA PRO A 253 7.77 -24.56 18.79
C PRO A 253 7.32 -23.21 19.38
N LEU A 254 8.21 -22.20 19.40
CA LEU A 254 7.85 -20.84 19.83
C LEU A 254 6.81 -20.21 18.89
N GLY A 255 6.91 -20.45 17.58
CA GLY A 255 5.89 -20.02 16.62
C GLY A 255 4.51 -20.62 16.91
N LYS A 256 4.43 -21.92 17.30
CA LYS A 256 3.16 -22.55 17.71
C LYS A 256 2.59 -21.90 18.96
N ILE A 257 3.43 -21.62 19.95
CA ILE A 257 3.03 -20.94 21.18
C ILE A 257 2.55 -19.50 20.86
N ALA A 258 3.28 -18.81 19.99
CA ALA A 258 2.95 -17.46 19.57
C ALA A 258 1.55 -17.36 18.92
N LEU A 259 1.21 -18.33 18.04
CA LEU A 259 -0.13 -18.38 17.45
C LEU A 259 -1.20 -18.65 18.51
N LYS A 260 -0.97 -19.62 19.40
CA LYS A 260 -1.92 -19.99 20.47
C LYS A 260 -2.27 -18.80 21.38
N PHE A 261 -1.30 -17.91 21.66
CA PHE A 261 -1.46 -16.76 22.55
C PHE A 261 -1.57 -15.42 21.82
N GLY A 262 -1.71 -15.40 20.50
CA GLY A 262 -1.86 -14.17 19.71
C GLY A 262 -0.61 -13.27 19.70
N LEU A 263 0.58 -13.78 20.06
CA LEU A 263 1.83 -12.98 20.17
C LEU A 263 2.39 -12.54 18.80
N HIS A 264 1.81 -12.99 17.71
CA HIS A 264 2.13 -12.56 16.33
C HIS A 264 1.50 -11.22 15.96
N HIS A 265 0.51 -10.75 16.73
CA HIS A 265 -0.06 -9.42 16.56
C HIS A 265 0.83 -8.33 17.15
N LYS A 266 0.73 -7.12 16.61
CA LYS A 266 1.39 -5.96 17.23
C LYS A 266 0.75 -5.68 18.58
N LEU A 267 1.57 -5.38 19.60
CA LEU A 267 1.09 -5.04 20.95
C LEU A 267 -0.04 -3.99 20.95
N MET A 268 0.03 -3.03 20.04
CA MET A 268 -1.01 -2.01 19.89
C MET A 268 -2.37 -2.54 19.43
N ASP A 269 -2.39 -3.65 18.71
CA ASP A 269 -3.62 -4.27 18.19
C ASP A 269 -4.28 -5.17 19.25
N GLN A 270 -3.51 -5.59 20.27
CA GLN A 270 -3.98 -6.36 21.42
C GLN A 270 -4.57 -5.49 22.53
N LEU A 271 -4.33 -4.17 22.49
CA LEU A 271 -4.84 -3.26 23.51
C LEU A 271 -6.33 -2.98 23.32
N PRO A 272 -7.14 -2.87 24.42
CA PRO A 272 -8.51 -2.44 24.33
C PRO A 272 -8.65 -1.13 23.54
N LYS A 273 -9.71 -1.04 22.71
CA LYS A 273 -9.95 0.12 21.83
C LYS A 273 -9.74 1.49 22.51
N PRO A 274 -10.25 1.75 23.74
CA PRO A 274 -10.08 3.04 24.42
C PRO A 274 -8.61 3.32 24.81
N VAL A 275 -7.86 2.30 25.22
CA VAL A 275 -6.43 2.42 25.58
C VAL A 275 -5.58 2.69 24.36
N ALA A 276 -5.80 1.95 23.28
CA ALA A 276 -5.12 2.18 22.01
C ALA A 276 -5.44 3.57 21.40
N ALA A 277 -6.65 4.08 21.59
CA ALA A 277 -7.05 5.42 21.17
C ALA A 277 -6.31 6.50 21.97
N ARG A 278 -6.23 6.39 23.30
CA ARG A 278 -5.50 7.32 24.17
C ARG A 278 -4.00 7.35 23.86
N LEU A 279 -3.37 6.20 23.67
CA LEU A 279 -1.95 6.12 23.30
C LEU A 279 -1.67 6.75 21.93
N ARG A 280 -2.59 6.57 20.97
CA ARG A 280 -2.49 7.22 19.66
C ARG A 280 -2.64 8.74 19.76
N GLN A 281 -3.59 9.25 20.56
CA GLN A 281 -3.74 10.68 20.82
C GLN A 281 -2.50 11.26 21.50
N PHE A 282 -1.96 10.59 22.50
CA PHE A 282 -0.74 11.03 23.18
C PHE A 282 0.45 11.10 22.23
N ARG A 283 0.63 10.07 21.38
CA ARG A 283 1.67 10.06 20.35
C ARG A 283 1.48 11.17 19.31
N SER A 284 0.27 11.43 18.89
CA SER A 284 -0.08 12.49 17.95
C SER A 284 0.21 13.88 18.54
N SER A 285 -0.18 14.13 19.80
CA SER A 285 0.10 15.37 20.52
C SER A 285 1.60 15.59 20.77
N TRP A 286 2.34 14.50 21.05
CA TRP A 286 3.79 14.57 21.23
C TRP A 286 4.49 14.92 19.91
N TYR A 287 4.09 14.33 18.80
CA TYR A 287 4.62 14.66 17.47
C TYR A 287 4.27 16.10 17.05
N SER A 288 3.05 16.57 17.30
CA SER A 288 2.66 17.95 16.97
C SER A 288 3.48 18.97 17.77
N ARG A 289 3.72 18.72 19.07
CA ARG A 289 4.58 19.60 19.90
C ARG A 289 6.03 19.63 19.40
N LYS A 290 6.60 18.46 19.04
CA LYS A 290 7.96 18.37 18.53
C LYS A 290 8.15 19.04 17.16
N LEU A 291 7.12 19.05 16.35
CA LEU A 291 7.12 19.72 15.04
C LEU A 291 6.99 21.25 15.20
N HIS A 292 6.20 21.75 16.15
CA HIS A 292 6.14 23.19 16.46
C HIS A 292 7.47 23.72 16.98
N SER A 293 8.11 23.01 17.91
CA SER A 293 9.42 23.42 18.44
C SER A 293 10.55 23.37 17.39
N ALA A 294 10.44 22.54 16.35
CA ALA A 294 11.42 22.51 15.26
C ALA A 294 11.21 23.64 14.22
N VAL A 295 9.96 24.12 14.07
CA VAL A 295 9.62 25.25 13.18
C VAL A 295 9.97 26.59 13.84
N GLU A 296 9.88 26.71 15.19
CA GLU A 296 10.29 27.92 15.93
C GLU A 296 11.82 28.04 16.08
N ALA A 297 12.57 26.98 15.80
CA ALA A 297 14.04 26.96 15.92
C ALA A 297 14.77 27.09 14.56
N SER A 298 14.04 27.23 13.46
CA SER A 298 14.53 27.48 12.09
C SER A 298 14.17 28.85 11.59
#